data_a693f10becb798fbcc70e86b36c340b7
#
_entry.id   a693f10becb798fbcc70e86b36c340b7
#
_cell.length_a   1.000
_cell.length_b   1.000
_cell.length_c   1.000
_cell.angle_alpha   90.00
_cell.angle_beta   90.00
_cell.angle_gamma   90.00
#
_symmetry.space_group_name_H-M   'P 1'
#
loop_
_entity.id
_entity.type
_entity.pdbx_description
1 polymer ?
#
loop_
_entity_poly.entity_id
_entity_poly.type
_entity_poly.pdbx_seq_one_letter_code
_entity_poly.pdbx_strand_id
1 'polypeptide(L)'
;TLLNEQLDADAALAWRNFKAGTADNVLLDYSYAGYKHGEEAPADVWGLGYKVYNVVDYGADPTGAKSSRAALTALLRELKLSGQSDAGANLANANARAVIYFPEGRFILHNDDDNVVDATSANQKYTDSKGNNKSEEIFIRGGNFVLKGAGRGKTTLVMDTPNLPNNSEQMWSSPMMINIKHNSGLSDLTTVTGDAARGTFSVEVASAAGIGKGDWVCLSLSNNDPTLVAQELAPHRVEGNMTDIQTITVEDYHQVASVSGNRVTFVEPIMHAVEARWGWKIRKYPHYENVGVEDLTFEGRSKENFGHHASWEDDGAYKPLNM
;
A
#
# COMPACT_ATOMS: atom_id res chain seq x y z
N THR A 1 9.38 -33.16 22.42
CA THR A 1 9.74 -34.15 21.40
C THR A 1 10.89 -33.58 20.56
N LEU A 2 11.67 -34.44 19.88
CA LEU A 2 12.88 -34.06 19.12
C LEU A 2 12.65 -32.88 18.15
N LEU A 3 11.47 -32.75 17.54
CA LEU A 3 11.17 -31.65 16.64
C LEU A 3 11.13 -30.31 17.38
N ASN A 4 10.50 -30.24 18.56
CA ASN A 4 10.45 -28.99 19.33
C ASN A 4 11.84 -28.58 19.84
N GLU A 5 12.65 -29.56 20.28
CA GLU A 5 14.03 -29.32 20.71
C GLU A 5 14.91 -28.79 19.57
N GLN A 6 14.69 -29.30 18.35
CA GLN A 6 15.39 -28.80 17.17
C GLN A 6 14.96 -27.38 16.82
N LEU A 7 13.66 -27.07 16.83
CA LEU A 7 13.13 -25.72 16.58
C LEU A 7 13.64 -24.71 17.61
N ASP A 8 13.70 -25.11 18.89
CA ASP A 8 14.23 -24.25 19.95
C ASP A 8 15.74 -24.00 19.77
N ALA A 9 16.50 -25.01 19.35
CA ALA A 9 17.94 -24.88 19.06
C ALA A 9 18.18 -23.97 17.85
N ASP A 10 17.38 -24.09 16.79
CA ASP A 10 17.48 -23.28 15.58
C ASP A 10 17.09 -21.82 15.87
N ALA A 11 16.05 -21.58 16.66
CA ALA A 11 15.67 -20.25 17.11
C ALA A 11 16.77 -19.59 17.97
N ALA A 12 17.37 -20.34 18.90
CA ALA A 12 18.48 -19.84 19.72
C ALA A 12 19.73 -19.54 18.89
N LEU A 13 20.00 -20.32 17.85
CA LEU A 13 21.09 -20.07 16.91
C LEU A 13 20.81 -18.81 16.07
N ALA A 14 19.62 -18.67 15.52
CA ALA A 14 19.21 -17.50 14.74
C ALA A 14 19.33 -16.21 15.57
N TRP A 15 18.90 -16.24 16.84
CA TRP A 15 19.04 -15.10 17.76
C TRP A 15 20.50 -14.73 18.05
N ARG A 16 21.37 -15.73 18.28
CA ARG A 16 22.79 -15.47 18.49
C ARG A 16 23.47 -14.88 17.26
N ASN A 17 23.14 -15.40 16.10
CA ASN A 17 23.68 -14.93 14.82
C ASN A 17 23.20 -13.52 14.48
N PHE A 18 21.92 -13.22 14.77
CA PHE A 18 21.39 -11.88 14.67
C PHE A 18 22.17 -10.89 15.54
N LYS A 19 22.39 -11.23 16.81
CA LYS A 19 23.18 -10.39 17.73
C LYS A 19 24.65 -10.24 17.31
N ALA A 20 25.20 -11.23 16.65
CA ALA A 20 26.56 -11.19 16.12
C ALA A 20 26.69 -10.34 14.83
N GLY A 21 25.56 -9.94 14.22
CA GLY A 21 25.55 -9.10 13.02
C GLY A 21 26.09 -9.79 11.77
N THR A 22 25.98 -11.12 11.69
CA THR A 22 26.44 -11.86 10.50
C THR A 22 25.41 -11.77 9.37
N ALA A 23 25.90 -11.64 8.13
CA ALA A 23 25.06 -11.38 6.94
C ALA A 23 23.96 -12.44 6.69
N ASP A 24 24.22 -13.69 7.04
CA ASP A 24 23.31 -14.81 6.78
C ASP A 24 22.13 -14.93 7.76
N ASN A 25 22.06 -14.10 8.76
CA ASN A 25 21.11 -14.28 9.86
C ASN A 25 20.42 -12.96 10.20
N VAL A 26 19.66 -12.47 9.24
CA VAL A 26 18.84 -11.29 9.39
C VAL A 26 17.50 -11.68 9.98
N LEU A 27 17.31 -11.46 11.29
CA LEU A 27 15.98 -11.37 11.85
C LEU A 27 15.48 -9.94 11.63
N LEU A 28 14.29 -9.83 11.04
CA LEU A 28 13.65 -8.53 10.91
C LEU A 28 13.26 -8.03 12.30
N ASP A 29 13.48 -6.76 12.56
CA ASP A 29 13.03 -6.11 13.79
C ASP A 29 11.59 -5.62 13.58
N TYR A 30 10.63 -6.27 14.24
CA TYR A 30 9.23 -5.89 14.21
C TYR A 30 8.80 -5.04 15.42
N SER A 31 9.74 -4.57 16.24
CA SER A 31 9.44 -3.77 17.44
C SER A 31 8.71 -2.47 17.14
N TYR A 32 8.84 -1.99 15.90
CA TYR A 32 8.19 -0.78 15.42
C TYR A 32 7.05 -1.06 14.44
N ALA A 33 6.63 -2.32 14.29
CA ALA A 33 5.57 -2.67 13.38
C ALA A 33 4.19 -2.37 13.97
N GLY A 34 3.22 -2.11 13.07
CA GLY A 34 1.83 -1.89 13.41
C GLY A 34 1.48 -0.42 13.68
N TYR A 35 0.21 -0.20 13.92
CA TYR A 35 -0.32 1.14 14.23
C TYR A 35 0.39 1.69 15.47
N LYS A 36 0.94 2.91 15.36
CA LYS A 36 1.75 3.57 16.39
C LYS A 36 2.76 2.62 17.06
N HIS A 37 3.47 1.87 16.24
CA HIS A 37 4.49 0.89 16.68
C HIS A 37 3.92 -0.21 17.61
N GLY A 38 2.61 -0.48 17.53
CA GLY A 38 1.95 -1.47 18.38
C GLY A 38 1.74 -1.03 19.85
N GLU A 39 2.07 0.20 20.21
CA GLU A 39 1.97 0.70 21.59
C GLU A 39 0.59 1.22 21.95
N GLU A 40 -0.19 1.64 20.94
CA GLU A 40 -1.55 2.14 21.12
C GLU A 40 -2.52 1.38 20.22
N ALA A 41 -3.70 1.07 20.73
CA ALA A 41 -4.80 0.60 19.90
C ALA A 41 -5.35 1.73 19.03
N PRO A 42 -5.84 1.43 17.82
CA PRO A 42 -6.60 2.41 17.05
C PRO A 42 -7.76 2.97 17.87
N ALA A 43 -8.01 4.27 17.75
CA ALA A 43 -9.13 4.90 18.45
C ALA A 43 -10.47 4.31 17.97
N ASP A 44 -11.44 4.23 18.87
CA ASP A 44 -12.81 3.88 18.46
C ASP A 44 -13.33 4.91 17.45
N VAL A 45 -13.76 4.42 16.31
CA VAL A 45 -14.21 5.24 15.18
C VAL A 45 -15.35 6.18 15.58
N TRP A 46 -16.27 5.72 16.41
CA TRP A 46 -17.40 6.53 16.87
C TRP A 46 -16.99 7.65 17.84
N GLY A 47 -15.84 7.51 18.48
CA GLY A 47 -15.23 8.51 19.36
C GLY A 47 -14.41 9.59 18.65
N LEU A 48 -14.12 9.43 17.34
CA LEU A 48 -13.29 10.39 16.57
C LEU A 48 -13.96 11.75 16.34
N GLY A 49 -15.28 11.86 16.55
CA GLY A 49 -16.06 13.07 16.24
C GLY A 49 -16.14 13.36 14.74
N TYR A 50 -15.98 12.32 13.88
CA TYR A 50 -16.17 12.43 12.45
C TYR A 50 -17.65 12.38 12.11
N LYS A 51 -18.05 13.10 11.06
CA LYS A 51 -19.41 13.00 10.53
C LYS A 51 -19.61 11.65 9.87
N VAL A 52 -20.73 11.00 10.20
CA VAL A 52 -21.14 9.71 9.62
C VAL A 52 -21.97 9.93 8.36
N TYR A 53 -21.59 9.27 7.30
CA TYR A 53 -22.27 9.28 6.01
C TYR A 53 -22.70 7.85 5.67
N ASN A 54 -24.01 7.59 5.72
CA ASN A 54 -24.54 6.29 5.36
C ASN A 54 -24.66 6.18 3.84
N VAL A 55 -23.97 5.19 3.24
CA VAL A 55 -23.99 5.01 1.78
C VAL A 55 -25.38 4.75 1.20
N VAL A 56 -26.31 4.23 2.00
CA VAL A 56 -27.70 4.01 1.59
C VAL A 56 -28.42 5.32 1.29
N ASP A 57 -28.09 6.39 2.01
CA ASP A 57 -28.65 7.72 1.77
C ASP A 57 -28.23 8.28 0.41
N TYR A 58 -27.19 7.73 -0.19
CA TYR A 58 -26.70 8.04 -1.53
C TYR A 58 -27.19 7.06 -2.60
N GLY A 59 -28.07 6.13 -2.23
CA GLY A 59 -28.67 5.16 -3.14
C GLY A 59 -27.95 3.83 -3.25
N ALA A 60 -27.02 3.51 -2.33
CA ALA A 60 -26.43 2.18 -2.26
C ALA A 60 -27.47 1.12 -1.92
N ASP A 61 -27.35 -0.04 -2.55
CA ASP A 61 -28.27 -1.16 -2.39
C ASP A 61 -27.70 -2.22 -1.43
N PRO A 62 -28.23 -2.33 -0.20
CA PRO A 62 -27.76 -3.31 0.78
C PRO A 62 -28.19 -4.73 0.48
N THR A 63 -29.06 -4.95 -0.52
CA THR A 63 -29.56 -6.29 -0.87
C THR A 63 -28.65 -7.04 -1.83
N GLY A 64 -27.74 -6.32 -2.49
CA GLY A 64 -26.86 -6.88 -3.53
C GLY A 64 -27.59 -7.20 -4.85
N ALA A 65 -28.74 -6.58 -5.10
CA ALA A 65 -29.48 -6.78 -6.36
C ALA A 65 -28.91 -5.93 -7.51
N LYS A 66 -28.24 -4.82 -7.20
CA LYS A 66 -27.61 -3.92 -8.17
C LYS A 66 -26.32 -3.33 -7.64
N SER A 67 -25.50 -2.77 -8.54
CA SER A 67 -24.24 -2.09 -8.16
C SER A 67 -24.52 -0.85 -7.32
N SER A 68 -23.77 -0.71 -6.24
CA SER A 68 -23.73 0.46 -5.37
C SER A 68 -22.56 1.40 -5.69
N ARG A 69 -21.81 1.14 -6.76
CA ARG A 69 -20.63 1.91 -7.15
C ARG A 69 -20.93 3.39 -7.35
N ALA A 70 -22.00 3.71 -8.05
CA ALA A 70 -22.40 5.10 -8.30
C ALA A 70 -22.70 5.87 -7.01
N ALA A 71 -23.33 5.22 -6.03
CA ALA A 71 -23.62 5.81 -4.73
C ALA A 71 -22.33 6.13 -3.96
N LEU A 72 -21.42 5.18 -3.89
CA LEU A 72 -20.10 5.42 -3.24
C LEU A 72 -19.32 6.53 -3.96
N THR A 73 -19.29 6.52 -5.29
CA THR A 73 -18.58 7.54 -6.08
C THR A 73 -19.17 8.93 -5.84
N ALA A 74 -20.49 9.06 -5.77
CA ALA A 74 -21.16 10.33 -5.47
C ALA A 74 -20.78 10.86 -4.08
N LEU A 75 -20.78 10.00 -3.06
CA LEU A 75 -20.34 10.34 -1.72
C LEU A 75 -18.86 10.76 -1.68
N LEU A 76 -17.98 9.99 -2.32
CA LEU A 76 -16.53 10.33 -2.39
C LEU A 76 -16.31 11.70 -3.05
N ARG A 77 -17.12 12.03 -4.07
CA ARG A 77 -17.06 13.34 -4.73
C ARG A 77 -17.49 14.47 -3.80
N GLU A 78 -18.59 14.29 -3.06
CA GLU A 78 -19.06 15.25 -2.05
C GLU A 78 -17.99 15.52 -1.00
N LEU A 79 -17.31 14.47 -0.53
CA LEU A 79 -16.24 14.55 0.47
C LEU A 79 -14.90 15.04 -0.11
N LYS A 80 -14.81 15.25 -1.42
CA LYS A 80 -13.57 15.58 -2.13
C LYS A 80 -12.49 14.48 -1.96
N LEU A 81 -12.91 13.24 -1.91
CA LEU A 81 -12.05 12.05 -1.81
C LEU A 81 -11.92 11.29 -3.13
N SER A 82 -12.49 11.79 -4.21
CA SER A 82 -12.48 11.14 -5.52
C SER A 82 -11.12 11.32 -6.20
N GLY A 83 -10.36 10.24 -6.29
CA GLY A 83 -9.03 10.25 -6.91
C GLY A 83 -9.04 10.30 -8.43
N GLN A 84 -10.10 9.81 -9.05
CA GLN A 84 -10.46 10.02 -10.45
C GLN A 84 -11.94 10.31 -10.49
N SER A 85 -12.34 11.23 -11.33
CA SER A 85 -13.74 11.49 -11.51
C SER A 85 -14.13 11.31 -12.97
N ASP A 86 -15.32 10.84 -13.16
CA ASP A 86 -16.09 10.85 -14.38
C ASP A 86 -16.25 12.25 -14.99
N ALA A 87 -16.09 13.29 -14.19
CA ALA A 87 -16.10 14.69 -14.62
C ALA A 87 -14.68 15.30 -14.82
N GLY A 88 -13.63 14.47 -14.80
CA GLY A 88 -12.25 14.92 -14.99
C GLY A 88 -11.62 15.65 -13.79
N ALA A 89 -12.34 15.81 -12.67
CA ALA A 89 -11.80 16.45 -11.48
C ALA A 89 -11.14 15.42 -10.56
N ASN A 90 -9.82 15.53 -10.41
CA ASN A 90 -9.06 14.74 -9.45
C ASN A 90 -9.10 15.47 -8.11
N LEU A 91 -9.93 14.99 -7.19
CA LEU A 91 -10.13 15.58 -5.87
C LEU A 91 -9.34 14.80 -4.82
N ALA A 92 -8.69 15.53 -3.93
CA ALA A 92 -8.03 14.95 -2.76
C ALA A 92 -8.31 15.81 -1.52
N ASN A 93 -8.58 15.18 -0.39
CA ASN A 93 -8.91 15.85 0.87
C ASN A 93 -8.18 15.17 2.03
N ALA A 94 -7.06 15.76 2.45
CA ALA A 94 -6.26 15.21 3.55
C ALA A 94 -6.96 15.29 4.92
N ASN A 95 -8.09 15.99 5.05
CA ASN A 95 -8.81 16.16 6.30
C ASN A 95 -10.33 16.04 6.12
N ALA A 96 -10.78 14.91 5.62
CA ALA A 96 -12.19 14.67 5.33
C ALA A 96 -13.06 14.61 6.61
N ARG A 97 -12.51 14.09 7.71
CA ARG A 97 -13.20 13.88 9.00
C ARG A 97 -14.54 13.15 8.83
N ALA A 98 -14.50 12.05 8.08
CA ALA A 98 -15.68 11.32 7.63
C ALA A 98 -15.62 9.84 8.01
N VAL A 99 -16.77 9.30 8.48
CA VAL A 99 -17.04 7.87 8.51
C VAL A 99 -17.95 7.54 7.34
N ILE A 100 -17.43 6.81 6.37
CA ILE A 100 -18.22 6.27 5.23
C ILE A 100 -18.79 4.95 5.70
N TYR A 101 -20.05 4.96 6.08
CA TYR A 101 -20.69 3.84 6.75
C TYR A 101 -21.52 3.00 5.80
N PHE A 102 -21.21 1.71 5.79
CA PHE A 102 -21.98 0.67 5.14
C PHE A 102 -22.75 -0.10 6.22
N PRO A 103 -24.08 0.01 6.30
CA PRO A 103 -24.86 -0.77 7.25
C PRO A 103 -24.82 -2.27 6.96
N GLU A 104 -25.51 -3.05 7.77
CA GLU A 104 -25.66 -4.49 7.51
C GLU A 104 -26.26 -4.71 6.13
N GLY A 105 -25.61 -5.58 5.33
CA GLY A 105 -26.03 -5.86 3.97
C GLY A 105 -24.90 -6.32 3.08
N ARG A 106 -25.27 -6.54 1.83
CA ARG A 106 -24.37 -6.97 0.76
C ARG A 106 -24.35 -5.91 -0.34
N PHE A 107 -23.24 -5.24 -0.50
CA PHE A 107 -23.07 -4.13 -1.43
C PHE A 107 -22.17 -4.55 -2.59
N ILE A 108 -22.72 -4.69 -3.78
CA ILE A 108 -21.93 -4.88 -4.99
C ILE A 108 -21.28 -3.54 -5.35
N LEU A 109 -19.97 -3.48 -5.40
CA LEU A 109 -19.22 -2.30 -5.83
C LEU A 109 -18.61 -2.46 -7.22
N HIS A 110 -18.63 -3.66 -7.77
CA HIS A 110 -18.26 -3.92 -9.14
C HIS A 110 -18.97 -5.16 -9.69
N ASN A 111 -19.63 -5.01 -10.83
CA ASN A 111 -20.25 -6.07 -11.63
C ASN A 111 -20.06 -5.79 -13.13
N ASP A 112 -20.65 -6.61 -14.01
CA ASP A 112 -20.53 -6.45 -15.45
C ASP A 112 -21.05 -5.11 -15.97
N ASP A 113 -22.10 -4.55 -15.36
CA ASP A 113 -22.64 -3.25 -15.73
C ASP A 113 -21.63 -2.13 -15.51
N ASP A 114 -20.77 -2.26 -14.50
CA ASP A 114 -19.70 -1.30 -14.20
C ASP A 114 -18.56 -1.35 -15.22
N ASN A 115 -18.51 -2.36 -16.07
CA ASN A 115 -17.57 -2.48 -17.19
C ASN A 115 -18.08 -1.85 -18.50
N VAL A 116 -19.29 -1.33 -18.53
CA VAL A 116 -19.88 -0.74 -19.74
C VAL A 116 -19.27 0.63 -20.04
N VAL A 117 -18.88 0.82 -21.30
CA VAL A 117 -18.41 2.12 -21.80
C VAL A 117 -19.62 3.03 -22.00
N ASP A 118 -19.75 4.00 -21.14
CA ASP A 118 -20.60 5.15 -21.35
C ASP A 118 -19.78 6.40 -21.06
N ALA A 119 -19.56 7.24 -22.05
CA ALA A 119 -18.77 8.47 -21.90
C ALA A 119 -19.33 9.44 -20.86
N THR A 120 -20.55 9.22 -20.41
CA THR A 120 -21.22 10.01 -19.36
C THR A 120 -21.26 9.31 -18.01
N SER A 121 -20.84 8.05 -17.96
CA SER A 121 -20.88 7.21 -16.76
C SER A 121 -19.62 7.36 -15.91
N ALA A 122 -19.78 7.24 -14.59
CA ALA A 122 -18.67 7.11 -13.65
C ALA A 122 -17.84 5.83 -13.84
N ASN A 123 -18.31 4.88 -14.63
CA ASN A 123 -17.77 3.53 -14.78
C ASN A 123 -17.24 3.30 -16.21
N GLN A 124 -16.53 4.27 -16.76
CA GLN A 124 -16.02 4.16 -18.11
C GLN A 124 -15.02 3.01 -18.27
N LYS A 125 -15.16 2.28 -19.36
CA LYS A 125 -14.08 1.45 -19.88
C LYS A 125 -13.06 2.32 -20.59
N TYR A 126 -11.81 2.13 -20.25
CA TYR A 126 -10.70 2.78 -20.94
C TYR A 126 -10.08 1.86 -21.97
N THR A 127 -9.55 2.45 -23.01
CA THR A 127 -8.66 1.75 -23.94
C THR A 127 -7.24 2.10 -23.55
N ASP A 128 -6.42 1.10 -23.24
CA ASP A 128 -5.00 1.31 -22.96
C ASP A 128 -4.20 1.60 -24.24
N SER A 129 -2.89 1.83 -24.10
CA SER A 129 -2.00 2.12 -25.22
C SER A 129 -1.89 1.01 -26.27
N LYS A 130 -2.37 -0.22 -25.93
CA LYS A 130 -2.41 -1.38 -26.84
C LYS A 130 -3.81 -1.60 -27.44
N GLY A 131 -4.77 -0.74 -27.15
CA GLY A 131 -6.13 -0.86 -27.63
C GLY A 131 -7.04 -1.78 -26.81
N ASN A 132 -6.57 -2.28 -25.64
CA ASN A 132 -7.40 -3.10 -24.77
C ASN A 132 -8.31 -2.24 -23.90
N ASN A 133 -9.52 -2.73 -23.65
CA ASN A 133 -10.43 -2.10 -22.70
C ASN A 133 -9.96 -2.39 -21.27
N LYS A 134 -10.12 -1.40 -20.39
CA LYS A 134 -9.90 -1.55 -18.96
C LYS A 134 -11.01 -0.88 -18.17
N SER A 135 -11.21 -1.34 -16.96
CA SER A 135 -12.15 -0.74 -16.02
C SER A 135 -11.46 0.31 -15.15
N GLU A 136 -12.23 1.25 -14.65
CA GLU A 136 -11.75 2.24 -13.70
C GLU A 136 -11.77 1.71 -12.27
N GLU A 137 -10.72 2.00 -11.50
CA GLU A 137 -10.69 1.76 -10.07
C GLU A 137 -11.52 2.82 -9.33
N ILE A 138 -12.11 2.45 -8.19
CA ILE A 138 -12.63 3.43 -7.23
C ILE A 138 -11.42 3.97 -6.46
N PHE A 139 -10.87 5.09 -6.89
CA PHE A 139 -9.79 5.75 -6.18
C PHE A 139 -10.32 6.57 -5.02
N ILE A 140 -9.71 6.39 -3.84
CA ILE A 140 -9.95 7.23 -2.67
C ILE A 140 -8.64 7.93 -2.32
N ARG A 141 -8.66 9.25 -2.36
CA ARG A 141 -7.48 10.09 -2.11
C ARG A 141 -7.75 11.11 -1.04
N GLY A 142 -7.19 10.84 0.13
CA GLY A 142 -7.33 11.72 1.26
C GLY A 142 -6.99 11.04 2.58
N GLY A 143 -7.14 11.79 3.64
CA GLY A 143 -6.89 11.34 5.01
C GLY A 143 -8.03 11.68 5.94
N ASN A 144 -7.93 11.22 7.17
CA ASN A 144 -8.92 11.41 8.22
C ASN A 144 -10.32 10.91 7.79
N PHE A 145 -10.37 9.69 7.26
CA PHE A 145 -11.64 9.01 6.96
C PHE A 145 -11.56 7.52 7.29
N VAL A 146 -12.71 6.92 7.49
CA VAL A 146 -12.84 5.49 7.75
C VAL A 146 -13.94 4.90 6.89
N LEU A 147 -13.63 3.81 6.16
CA LEU A 147 -14.63 2.91 5.60
C LEU A 147 -15.07 1.96 6.71
N LYS A 148 -16.30 2.09 7.16
CA LYS A 148 -16.82 1.39 8.34
C LYS A 148 -18.02 0.53 7.97
N GLY A 149 -17.99 -0.75 8.33
CA GLY A 149 -19.13 -1.64 8.27
C GLY A 149 -19.84 -1.78 9.61
N ALA A 150 -20.96 -2.52 9.60
CA ALA A 150 -21.70 -2.91 10.79
C ALA A 150 -21.08 -4.07 11.55
N GLY A 151 -20.06 -4.72 10.99
CA GLY A 151 -19.34 -5.84 11.57
C GLY A 151 -18.88 -6.85 10.51
N ARG A 152 -17.83 -7.58 10.84
CA ARG A 152 -17.35 -8.70 10.02
C ARG A 152 -18.48 -9.71 9.82
N GLY A 153 -18.74 -10.07 8.57
CA GLY A 153 -19.83 -10.99 8.19
C GLY A 153 -21.23 -10.35 8.19
N LYS A 154 -21.38 -9.13 8.71
CA LYS A 154 -22.64 -8.37 8.62
C LYS A 154 -22.65 -7.45 7.41
N THR A 155 -21.55 -6.74 7.16
CA THR A 155 -21.40 -5.91 5.97
C THR A 155 -20.42 -6.57 5.02
N THR A 156 -20.84 -6.82 3.79
CA THR A 156 -19.99 -7.40 2.73
C THR A 156 -19.93 -6.47 1.53
N LEU A 157 -18.71 -6.10 1.14
CA LEU A 157 -18.42 -5.38 -0.10
C LEU A 157 -18.01 -6.40 -1.17
N VAL A 158 -18.71 -6.40 -2.29
CA VAL A 158 -18.61 -7.46 -3.29
C VAL A 158 -17.98 -6.95 -4.57
N MET A 159 -16.97 -7.65 -5.03
CA MET A 159 -16.47 -7.59 -6.40
C MET A 159 -17.05 -8.80 -7.14
N ASP A 160 -18.22 -8.63 -7.76
CA ASP A 160 -18.98 -9.72 -8.38
C ASP A 160 -18.33 -10.19 -9.68
N THR A 161 -17.75 -9.27 -10.44
CA THR A 161 -16.89 -9.54 -11.60
C THR A 161 -15.56 -8.81 -11.46
N PRO A 162 -14.48 -9.30 -12.09
CA PRO A 162 -13.20 -8.62 -12.03
C PRO A 162 -13.20 -7.37 -12.91
N ASN A 163 -12.38 -6.38 -12.53
CA ASN A 163 -12.03 -5.30 -13.44
C ASN A 163 -11.25 -5.84 -14.64
N LEU A 164 -11.51 -5.26 -15.81
CA LEU A 164 -10.75 -5.59 -17.01
C LEU A 164 -9.29 -5.15 -16.86
N PRO A 165 -8.32 -6.01 -17.21
CA PRO A 165 -6.91 -5.69 -17.07
C PRO A 165 -6.47 -4.60 -18.04
N ASN A 166 -5.37 -3.91 -17.67
CA ASN A 166 -4.72 -2.95 -18.56
C ASN A 166 -4.10 -3.60 -19.81
N ASN A 167 -3.72 -4.86 -19.66
CA ASN A 167 -3.21 -5.70 -20.76
C ASN A 167 -3.96 -7.02 -20.72
N SER A 168 -4.66 -7.34 -21.82
CA SER A 168 -5.48 -8.55 -21.94
C SER A 168 -4.70 -9.87 -21.79
N GLU A 169 -3.39 -9.84 -21.99
CA GLU A 169 -2.52 -11.02 -21.84
C GLU A 169 -1.86 -11.12 -20.45
N GLN A 170 -2.20 -10.21 -19.55
CA GLN A 170 -1.57 -10.10 -18.24
C GLN A 170 -2.64 -9.90 -17.16
N MET A 171 -3.19 -10.99 -16.69
CA MET A 171 -4.24 -10.97 -15.66
C MET A 171 -3.81 -10.21 -14.39
N TRP A 172 -2.53 -10.26 -14.04
CA TRP A 172 -1.99 -9.52 -12.91
C TRP A 172 -2.14 -7.99 -13.06
N SER A 173 -2.35 -7.47 -14.28
CA SER A 173 -2.58 -6.05 -14.55
C SER A 173 -4.04 -5.60 -14.32
N SER A 174 -4.93 -6.51 -13.90
CA SER A 174 -6.32 -6.16 -13.55
C SER A 174 -6.33 -5.09 -12.47
N PRO A 175 -7.10 -3.99 -12.65
CA PRO A 175 -7.19 -2.93 -11.65
C PRO A 175 -7.86 -3.41 -10.35
N MET A 176 -7.62 -2.70 -9.27
CA MET A 176 -8.31 -2.91 -7.99
C MET A 176 -9.77 -2.45 -8.07
N MET A 177 -10.65 -3.01 -7.26
CA MET A 177 -12.00 -2.44 -7.10
C MET A 177 -11.93 -1.11 -6.34
N ILE A 178 -11.29 -1.11 -5.18
CA ILE A 178 -11.01 0.09 -4.39
C ILE A 178 -9.50 0.26 -4.27
N ASN A 179 -9.01 1.46 -4.53
CA ASN A 179 -7.60 1.80 -4.40
C ASN A 179 -7.43 3.08 -3.58
N ILE A 180 -6.90 2.93 -2.37
CA ILE A 180 -6.65 4.03 -1.44
C ILE A 180 -5.16 4.33 -1.45
N LYS A 181 -4.76 5.43 -2.08
CA LYS A 181 -3.35 5.82 -2.15
C LYS A 181 -3.17 7.30 -2.46
N HIS A 182 -2.00 7.82 -2.15
CA HIS A 182 -1.58 9.14 -2.61
C HIS A 182 -1.32 9.13 -4.13
N ASN A 183 -1.51 10.27 -4.78
CA ASN A 183 -1.33 10.42 -6.23
C ASN A 183 0.11 10.75 -6.66
N SER A 184 0.97 11.12 -5.72
CA SER A 184 2.37 11.42 -5.97
C SER A 184 3.27 10.30 -5.47
N GLY A 185 4.32 10.01 -6.21
CA GLY A 185 5.38 9.09 -5.80
C GLY A 185 6.44 9.76 -4.94
N LEU A 186 7.45 8.99 -4.57
CA LEU A 186 8.65 9.47 -3.87
C LEU A 186 9.41 10.50 -4.72
N SER A 187 9.95 11.53 -4.08
CA SER A 187 10.80 12.54 -4.74
C SER A 187 12.06 12.81 -3.92
N ASP A 188 13.19 12.99 -4.59
CA ASP A 188 14.49 13.18 -3.94
C ASP A 188 14.52 14.48 -3.14
N LEU A 189 15.00 14.41 -1.90
CA LEU A 189 15.28 15.55 -1.03
C LEU A 189 16.78 15.80 -0.92
N THR A 190 17.56 14.77 -0.60
CA THR A 190 19.00 14.89 -0.37
C THR A 190 19.71 13.56 -0.53
N THR A 191 21.03 13.59 -0.69
CA THR A 191 21.88 12.41 -0.70
C THR A 191 22.47 12.16 0.68
N VAL A 192 22.67 10.88 1.03
CA VAL A 192 23.38 10.46 2.24
C VAL A 192 24.88 10.56 1.98
N THR A 193 25.64 11.11 2.93
CA THR A 193 27.08 11.41 2.80
C THR A 193 27.94 10.61 3.76
N GLY A 194 27.37 9.94 4.75
CA GLY A 194 28.06 9.12 5.72
C GLY A 194 27.45 7.74 5.85
N ASP A 195 28.27 6.75 6.17
CA ASP A 195 27.83 5.39 6.43
C ASP A 195 27.04 5.33 7.75
N ALA A 196 26.06 4.42 7.81
CA ALA A 196 25.31 4.17 9.02
C ALA A 196 25.03 2.67 9.19
N ALA A 197 25.28 2.16 10.38
CA ALA A 197 25.04 0.76 10.66
C ALA A 197 23.54 0.46 10.81
N ARG A 198 23.13 -0.73 10.41
CA ARG A 198 21.82 -1.27 10.71
C ARG A 198 21.53 -1.21 12.21
N GLY A 199 20.32 -0.82 12.60
CA GLY A 199 19.88 -0.66 13.99
C GLY A 199 20.25 0.68 14.60
N THR A 200 20.98 1.55 13.90
CA THR A 200 21.17 2.95 14.29
C THR A 200 19.99 3.81 13.84
N PHE A 201 19.90 5.05 14.33
CA PHE A 201 18.72 5.90 14.14
C PHE A 201 19.00 7.14 13.30
N SER A 202 20.20 7.34 12.77
CA SER A 202 20.53 8.58 12.08
C SER A 202 21.46 8.39 10.89
N VAL A 203 21.35 9.31 9.93
CA VAL A 203 22.24 9.43 8.78
C VAL A 203 22.76 10.86 8.65
N GLU A 204 23.95 11.01 8.08
CA GLU A 204 24.49 12.30 7.63
C GLU A 204 24.09 12.53 6.17
N VAL A 205 23.64 13.73 5.85
CA VAL A 205 23.20 14.09 4.51
C VAL A 205 23.92 15.33 3.97
N ALA A 206 23.88 15.51 2.65
CA ALA A 206 24.49 16.68 2.01
C ALA A 206 23.80 18.00 2.41
N SER A 207 22.51 17.97 2.60
CA SER A 207 21.71 19.09 3.11
C SER A 207 20.43 18.57 3.74
N ALA A 208 20.12 19.02 4.94
CA ALA A 208 18.86 18.73 5.60
C ALA A 208 17.79 19.83 5.35
N ALA A 209 18.03 20.74 4.43
CA ALA A 209 17.06 21.77 4.08
C ALA A 209 15.76 21.14 3.57
N GLY A 210 14.63 21.55 4.15
CA GLY A 210 13.31 21.01 3.81
C GLY A 210 12.96 19.68 4.48
N ILE A 211 13.78 19.22 5.45
CA ILE A 211 13.50 18.06 6.31
C ILE A 211 13.29 18.55 7.74
N GLY A 212 12.18 18.22 8.35
CA GLY A 212 11.81 18.64 9.70
C GLY A 212 11.33 17.50 10.57
N LYS A 213 11.29 17.74 11.89
CA LYS A 213 10.69 16.81 12.84
C LYS A 213 9.24 16.51 12.48
N GLY A 214 8.88 15.24 12.48
CA GLY A 214 7.54 14.75 12.16
C GLY A 214 7.32 14.43 10.68
N ASP A 215 8.24 14.84 9.80
CA ASP A 215 8.14 14.47 8.38
C ASP A 215 8.29 12.95 8.21
N TRP A 216 7.52 12.40 7.28
CA TRP A 216 7.73 11.03 6.80
C TRP A 216 8.59 11.04 5.55
N VAL A 217 9.63 10.24 5.59
CA VAL A 217 10.63 10.14 4.52
C VAL A 217 10.92 8.67 4.20
N CYS A 218 11.50 8.45 3.03
CA CYS A 218 12.02 7.16 2.62
C CYS A 218 13.55 7.26 2.51
N LEU A 219 14.26 6.48 3.30
CA LEU A 219 15.69 6.23 3.14
C LEU A 219 15.83 5.16 2.06
N SER A 220 16.35 5.52 0.90
CA SER A 220 16.29 4.66 -0.27
C SER A 220 17.62 4.48 -0.97
N LEU A 221 17.78 3.29 -1.53
CA LEU A 221 18.83 2.91 -2.46
C LEU A 221 18.19 2.37 -3.74
N SER A 222 18.75 2.73 -4.87
CA SER A 222 18.52 2.04 -6.14
C SER A 222 19.82 2.10 -6.92
N ASN A 223 20.51 0.97 -7.03
CA ASN A 223 21.83 0.92 -7.66
C ASN A 223 22.06 -0.47 -8.28
N ASN A 224 22.69 -0.50 -9.44
CA ASN A 224 22.95 -1.71 -10.22
C ASN A 224 24.44 -2.05 -10.35
N ASP A 225 25.29 -1.50 -9.49
CA ASP A 225 26.72 -1.85 -9.49
C ASP A 225 26.88 -3.35 -9.18
N PRO A 226 27.60 -4.11 -10.02
CA PRO A 226 27.78 -5.55 -9.80
C PRO A 226 28.44 -5.91 -8.47
N THR A 227 29.27 -5.01 -7.92
CA THR A 227 29.91 -5.21 -6.61
C THR A 227 28.88 -5.13 -5.49
N LEU A 228 27.97 -4.15 -5.56
CA LEU A 228 26.85 -4.05 -4.62
C LEU A 228 25.96 -5.27 -4.70
N VAL A 229 25.56 -5.68 -5.91
CA VAL A 229 24.71 -6.86 -6.12
C VAL A 229 25.36 -8.11 -5.51
N ALA A 230 26.65 -8.31 -5.74
CA ALA A 230 27.40 -9.42 -5.17
C ALA A 230 27.50 -9.35 -3.64
N GLN A 231 27.69 -8.15 -3.09
CA GLN A 231 27.74 -7.92 -1.64
C GLN A 231 26.41 -8.26 -0.97
N GLU A 232 25.29 -7.81 -1.53
CA GLU A 232 23.95 -8.03 -0.98
C GLU A 232 23.50 -9.50 -1.07
N LEU A 233 23.98 -10.23 -2.06
CA LEU A 233 23.66 -11.65 -2.21
C LEU A 233 24.59 -12.58 -1.45
N ALA A 234 25.72 -12.10 -0.92
CA ALA A 234 26.69 -12.94 -0.21
C ALA A 234 26.04 -13.66 0.99
N PRO A 235 26.39 -14.94 1.25
CA PRO A 235 27.40 -15.75 0.57
C PRO A 235 26.92 -16.38 -0.75
N HIS A 236 25.67 -16.13 -1.14
CA HIS A 236 25.12 -16.60 -2.38
C HIS A 236 25.64 -15.76 -3.56
N ARG A 237 25.42 -16.21 -4.75
CA ARG A 237 25.78 -15.52 -5.98
C ARG A 237 24.61 -15.55 -6.97
N VAL A 238 24.64 -14.65 -7.91
CA VAL A 238 23.65 -14.62 -8.99
C VAL A 238 23.80 -15.90 -9.84
N GLU A 239 22.76 -16.74 -9.87
CA GLU A 239 22.72 -17.97 -10.66
C GLU A 239 21.29 -18.37 -11.01
N GLY A 240 21.15 -19.20 -12.04
CA GLY A 240 19.84 -19.71 -12.48
C GLY A 240 18.86 -18.58 -12.80
N ASN A 241 17.66 -18.64 -12.22
CA ASN A 241 16.60 -17.64 -12.43
C ASN A 241 16.89 -16.27 -11.79
N MET A 242 17.97 -16.14 -11.03
CA MET A 242 18.39 -14.88 -10.42
C MET A 242 19.21 -13.99 -11.36
N THR A 243 19.51 -14.44 -12.59
CA THR A 243 20.28 -13.67 -13.57
C THR A 243 19.63 -12.34 -13.95
N ASP A 244 18.33 -12.18 -13.71
CA ASP A 244 17.60 -10.96 -13.97
C ASP A 244 17.69 -9.93 -12.81
N ILE A 245 18.22 -10.31 -11.66
CA ILE A 245 18.47 -9.39 -10.53
C ILE A 245 19.70 -8.56 -10.86
N GLN A 246 19.46 -7.35 -11.33
CA GLN A 246 20.50 -6.42 -11.74
C GLN A 246 20.52 -5.13 -10.93
N THR A 247 19.54 -4.93 -10.04
CA THR A 247 19.40 -3.70 -9.26
C THR A 247 19.06 -4.04 -7.82
N ILE A 248 19.81 -3.49 -6.89
CA ILE A 248 19.45 -3.50 -5.48
C ILE A 248 18.57 -2.29 -5.21
N THR A 249 17.37 -2.54 -4.72
CA THR A 249 16.40 -1.51 -4.35
C THR A 249 16.03 -1.70 -2.90
N VAL A 250 16.22 -0.63 -2.10
CA VAL A 250 15.80 -0.56 -0.70
C VAL A 250 14.92 0.67 -0.52
N GLU A 251 13.78 0.49 0.13
CA GLU A 251 12.88 1.57 0.54
C GLU A 251 12.57 1.37 2.02
N ASP A 252 13.21 2.15 2.88
CA ASP A 252 13.08 2.10 4.33
C ASP A 252 12.39 3.37 4.82
N TYR A 253 11.16 3.24 5.33
CA TYR A 253 10.27 4.37 5.65
C TYR A 253 10.42 4.76 7.11
N HIS A 254 10.64 6.05 7.35
CA HIS A 254 10.90 6.61 8.68
C HIS A 254 10.16 7.90 8.95
N GLN A 255 9.77 8.08 10.20
CA GLN A 255 9.42 9.40 10.70
C GLN A 255 10.66 10.11 11.26
N VAL A 256 10.84 11.37 10.91
CA VAL A 256 11.95 12.19 11.40
C VAL A 256 11.71 12.58 12.86
N ALA A 257 12.57 12.14 13.76
CA ALA A 257 12.53 12.49 15.17
C ALA A 257 13.17 13.86 15.44
N SER A 258 14.29 14.16 14.75
CA SER A 258 14.99 15.44 14.87
C SER A 258 15.98 15.67 13.72
N VAL A 259 16.34 16.94 13.53
CA VAL A 259 17.40 17.34 12.59
C VAL A 259 18.37 18.24 13.34
N SER A 260 19.67 17.98 13.21
CA SER A 260 20.75 18.80 13.79
C SER A 260 21.89 18.98 12.78
N GLY A 261 22.03 20.18 12.26
CA GLY A 261 22.93 20.42 11.12
C GLY A 261 22.51 19.56 9.93
N ASN A 262 23.40 18.73 9.43
CA ASN A 262 23.15 17.77 8.35
C ASN A 262 22.87 16.34 8.86
N ARG A 263 22.67 16.16 10.16
CA ARG A 263 22.25 14.88 10.74
C ARG A 263 20.75 14.79 10.83
N VAL A 264 20.17 13.79 10.18
CA VAL A 264 18.75 13.44 10.27
C VAL A 264 18.61 12.22 11.16
N THR A 265 17.81 12.34 12.23
CA THR A 265 17.54 11.24 13.18
C THR A 265 16.10 10.79 13.02
N PHE A 266 15.90 9.49 12.95
CA PHE A 266 14.60 8.84 12.76
C PHE A 266 14.00 8.35 14.09
N VAL A 267 12.71 8.11 14.10
CA VAL A 267 12.00 7.46 15.21
C VAL A 267 12.29 5.97 15.21
N GLU A 268 12.29 5.34 14.03
CA GLU A 268 12.53 3.92 13.83
C GLU A 268 14.03 3.66 13.51
N PRO A 269 14.56 2.50 13.87
CA PRO A 269 15.94 2.14 13.52
C PRO A 269 16.07 1.87 12.02
N ILE A 270 17.24 2.16 11.48
CA ILE A 270 17.62 1.83 10.09
C ILE A 270 17.65 0.30 9.96
N MET A 271 16.89 -0.23 9.01
CA MET A 271 16.72 -1.66 8.83
C MET A 271 17.76 -2.29 7.90
N HIS A 272 18.44 -1.49 7.09
CA HIS A 272 19.49 -1.91 6.17
C HIS A 272 20.76 -1.09 6.44
N ALA A 273 21.93 -1.72 6.42
CA ALA A 273 23.19 -0.98 6.55
C ALA A 273 23.36 0.00 5.39
N VAL A 274 23.72 1.24 5.69
CA VAL A 274 23.88 2.32 4.73
C VAL A 274 25.37 2.52 4.45
N GLU A 275 25.79 2.30 3.21
CA GLU A 275 27.10 2.68 2.71
C GLU A 275 26.91 3.83 1.71
N ALA A 276 27.34 5.02 2.09
CA ALA A 276 27.11 6.26 1.33
C ALA A 276 27.61 6.19 -0.13
N ARG A 277 28.67 5.41 -0.36
CA ARG A 277 29.25 5.19 -1.70
C ARG A 277 28.28 4.65 -2.74
N TRP A 278 27.19 4.00 -2.32
CA TRP A 278 26.19 3.41 -3.21
C TRP A 278 25.09 4.38 -3.65
N GLY A 279 25.12 5.62 -3.14
CA GLY A 279 24.21 6.68 -3.57
C GLY A 279 22.85 6.66 -2.90
N TRP A 280 22.82 6.29 -1.62
CA TRP A 280 21.62 6.39 -0.78
C TRP A 280 21.06 7.81 -0.75
N LYS A 281 19.76 7.91 -0.66
CA LYS A 281 19.00 9.17 -0.65
C LYS A 281 17.96 9.18 0.45
N ILE A 282 17.65 10.37 0.94
CA ILE A 282 16.37 10.64 1.62
C ILE A 282 15.42 11.20 0.57
N ARG A 283 14.23 10.61 0.48
CA ARG A 283 13.17 11.00 -0.44
C ARG A 283 11.93 11.41 0.33
N LYS A 284 11.20 12.40 -0.15
CA LYS A 284 9.90 12.78 0.38
C LYS A 284 8.92 11.62 0.16
N TYR A 285 8.17 11.28 1.20
CA TYR A 285 7.13 10.26 1.14
C TYR A 285 5.74 10.93 1.22
N PRO A 286 5.10 11.23 0.07
CA PRO A 286 3.74 11.71 0.06
C PRO A 286 2.78 10.60 0.49
N HIS A 287 1.94 10.88 1.49
CA HIS A 287 0.99 9.93 2.05
C HIS A 287 -0.22 10.65 2.65
N TYR A 288 -1.25 9.89 2.98
CA TYR A 288 -2.37 10.37 3.77
C TYR A 288 -2.37 9.66 5.12
N GLU A 289 -2.91 10.33 6.13
CA GLU A 289 -2.90 9.85 7.51
C GLU A 289 -4.31 9.59 8.01
N ASN A 290 -4.42 8.75 9.04
CA ASN A 290 -5.67 8.41 9.72
C ASN A 290 -6.72 7.86 8.75
N VAL A 291 -6.32 6.89 7.95
CA VAL A 291 -7.19 6.14 7.05
C VAL A 291 -7.47 4.78 7.67
N GLY A 292 -8.74 4.42 7.80
CA GLY A 292 -9.17 3.16 8.36
C GLY A 292 -10.12 2.40 7.44
N VAL A 293 -10.06 1.07 7.53
CA VAL A 293 -11.04 0.14 6.94
C VAL A 293 -11.37 -0.87 8.01
N GLU A 294 -12.60 -0.83 8.52
CA GLU A 294 -12.99 -1.59 9.71
C GLU A 294 -14.36 -2.26 9.58
N ASP A 295 -14.49 -3.41 10.23
CA ASP A 295 -15.75 -4.16 10.36
C ASP A 295 -16.46 -4.46 9.03
N LEU A 296 -15.66 -4.74 8.00
CA LEU A 296 -16.09 -5.08 6.66
C LEU A 296 -15.62 -6.49 6.29
N THR A 297 -16.38 -7.14 5.42
CA THR A 297 -15.98 -8.33 4.68
C THR A 297 -15.82 -7.95 3.22
N PHE A 298 -14.70 -8.30 2.60
CA PHE A 298 -14.53 -8.21 1.15
C PHE A 298 -14.76 -9.57 0.53
N GLU A 299 -15.56 -9.61 -0.52
CA GLU A 299 -15.86 -10.83 -1.25
C GLU A 299 -15.51 -10.67 -2.72
N GLY A 300 -14.74 -11.62 -3.23
CA GLY A 300 -14.54 -11.89 -4.65
C GLY A 300 -14.95 -13.33 -4.93
N ARG A 301 -14.74 -13.80 -6.15
CA ARG A 301 -14.97 -15.19 -6.50
C ARG A 301 -13.64 -15.92 -6.69
N SER A 302 -13.59 -17.18 -6.28
CA SER A 302 -12.45 -18.04 -6.60
C SER A 302 -12.56 -18.56 -8.02
N LYS A 303 -11.42 -18.77 -8.65
CA LYS A 303 -11.29 -19.41 -9.96
C LYS A 303 -10.73 -20.80 -9.83
N GLU A 304 -11.29 -21.75 -10.59
CA GLU A 304 -10.79 -23.12 -10.64
C GLU A 304 -9.42 -23.20 -11.32
N ASN A 305 -9.21 -22.41 -12.36
CA ASN A 305 -7.98 -22.40 -13.17
C ASN A 305 -7.35 -21.00 -13.19
N PHE A 306 -6.82 -20.55 -12.06
CA PHE A 306 -6.13 -19.27 -11.99
C PHE A 306 -4.68 -19.39 -12.50
N GLY A 307 -4.36 -18.70 -13.59
CA GLY A 307 -2.99 -18.53 -14.07
C GLY A 307 -2.52 -17.10 -13.86
N HIS A 308 -1.44 -16.89 -13.09
CA HIS A 308 -0.90 -15.56 -12.80
C HIS A 308 -0.57 -14.74 -14.06
N HIS A 309 -0.08 -15.43 -15.10
CA HIS A 309 0.26 -14.86 -16.39
C HIS A 309 -0.77 -15.18 -17.50
N ALA A 310 -1.94 -15.71 -17.13
CA ALA A 310 -2.96 -16.08 -18.09
C ALA A 310 -3.64 -14.85 -18.71
N SER A 311 -4.34 -15.09 -19.84
CA SER A 311 -5.19 -14.10 -20.49
C SER A 311 -6.36 -13.72 -19.60
N TRP A 312 -6.81 -12.46 -19.65
CA TRP A 312 -8.00 -11.98 -18.95
C TRP A 312 -9.29 -12.65 -19.46
N GLU A 313 -9.29 -13.24 -20.66
CA GLU A 313 -10.40 -14.03 -21.20
C GLU A 313 -10.77 -15.20 -20.28
N ASP A 314 -9.80 -15.65 -19.48
CA ASP A 314 -10.02 -16.62 -18.42
C ASP A 314 -10.57 -15.98 -17.14
N ASP A 315 -11.30 -14.85 -17.19
CA ASP A 315 -11.84 -14.06 -16.08
C ASP A 315 -10.83 -13.27 -15.26
N GLY A 316 -10.47 -12.12 -15.40
CA GLY A 316 -9.55 -11.24 -14.66
C GLY A 316 -9.35 -11.54 -13.15
N ALA A 317 -8.47 -10.84 -12.51
CA ALA A 317 -8.18 -11.05 -11.10
C ALA A 317 -9.15 -10.27 -10.20
N TYR A 318 -9.62 -10.92 -9.13
CA TYR A 318 -10.40 -10.28 -8.09
C TYR A 318 -9.46 -9.58 -7.10
N LYS A 319 -9.46 -8.28 -7.10
CA LYS A 319 -8.63 -7.43 -6.23
C LYS A 319 -9.52 -6.39 -5.54
N PRO A 320 -10.16 -6.77 -4.42
CA PRO A 320 -11.21 -5.92 -3.82
C PRO A 320 -10.67 -4.63 -3.20
N LEU A 321 -9.49 -4.65 -2.61
CA LEU A 321 -8.93 -3.50 -1.92
C LEU A 321 -7.40 -3.44 -2.05
N ASN A 322 -6.89 -2.25 -2.27
CA ASN A 322 -5.50 -1.87 -2.05
C ASN A 322 -5.45 -0.59 -1.20
N MET A 323 -4.56 -0.62 -0.19
CA MET A 323 -4.38 0.53 0.70
C MET A 323 -2.91 0.66 1.08
#